data_91edb5a5ab0737d4971c4b21daf15a2f
#
_entry.id   91edb5a5ab0737d4971c4b21daf15a2f
#
_cell.length_a   1.000
_cell.length_b   1.000
_cell.length_c   1.000
_cell.angle_alpha   90.00
_cell.angle_beta   90.00
_cell.angle_gamma   90.00
#
_symmetry.space_group_name_H-M   'P 1'
#
loop_
_entity.id
_entity.type
_entity.pdbx_description
1 polymer ?
#
loop_
_entity_poly.entity_id
_entity_poly.type
_entity_poly.pdbx_seq_one_letter_code
_entity_poly.pdbx_strand_id
1 'polypeptide(L)'
;MKKLKYEINIAAPAKKVWETMLAADTYKQWVNVSWPNSYYIGTWKKDAEIKFVGNDLSGTLAKLVEYRPYEYVSAEHIAVLNVGGVPDTESEVAKGWIGTTESYTFTERNGVTELKVEIGLKNPEWEQMFNDGWPNALVALKRLAEGQTVDADAVSQ
;
A
#
# COMPACT_ATOMS: atom_id res chain seq x y z
N MET A 1 18.71 0.97 -7.49
CA MET A 1 17.33 0.78 -6.97
C MET A 1 16.52 0.03 -7.99
N LYS A 2 15.86 -1.02 -7.56
CA LYS A 2 15.00 -1.81 -8.45
C LYS A 2 13.57 -1.33 -8.39
N LYS A 3 12.91 -1.17 -9.56
CA LYS A 3 11.49 -0.79 -9.61
C LYS A 3 10.63 -2.00 -9.86
N LEU A 4 9.64 -2.21 -8.98
CA LEU A 4 8.60 -3.21 -9.16
C LEU A 4 7.33 -2.48 -9.61
N LYS A 5 6.62 -3.04 -10.57
CA LYS A 5 5.40 -2.44 -11.12
C LYS A 5 4.26 -3.43 -11.13
N TYR A 6 3.10 -2.98 -10.66
CA TYR A 6 1.88 -3.77 -10.66
C TYR A 6 0.76 -2.89 -11.20
N GLU A 7 -0.13 -3.45 -11.99
CA GLU A 7 -1.27 -2.69 -12.53
C GLU A 7 -2.52 -3.54 -12.57
N ILE A 8 -3.66 -2.87 -12.48
CA ILE A 8 -4.97 -3.50 -12.59
C ILE A 8 -5.99 -2.49 -13.10
N ASN A 9 -6.96 -2.96 -13.90
CA ASN A 9 -8.08 -2.15 -14.33
C ASN A 9 -9.29 -2.44 -13.44
N ILE A 10 -9.91 -1.37 -12.93
CA ILE A 10 -11.02 -1.45 -12.00
C ILE A 10 -12.22 -0.71 -12.60
N ALA A 11 -13.36 -1.40 -12.68
CA ALA A 11 -14.58 -0.83 -13.26
C ALA A 11 -15.29 0.08 -12.25
N ALA A 12 -14.62 1.18 -11.90
CA ALA A 12 -15.11 2.20 -10.99
C ALA A 12 -14.39 3.51 -11.26
N PRO A 13 -15.00 4.67 -10.91
CA PRO A 13 -14.33 5.97 -11.07
C PRO A 13 -13.09 6.09 -10.18
N ALA A 14 -12.14 6.92 -10.58
CA ALA A 14 -10.91 7.14 -9.81
C ALA A 14 -11.19 7.54 -8.37
N LYS A 15 -12.20 8.38 -8.13
CA LYS A 15 -12.60 8.77 -6.79
C LYS A 15 -12.96 7.56 -5.94
N LYS A 16 -13.74 6.62 -6.49
CA LYS A 16 -14.16 5.41 -5.77
C LYS A 16 -12.97 4.50 -5.48
N VAL A 17 -12.09 4.31 -6.45
CA VAL A 17 -10.88 3.49 -6.28
C VAL A 17 -9.97 4.10 -5.22
N TRP A 18 -9.75 5.40 -5.29
CA TRP A 18 -8.95 6.14 -4.31
C TRP A 18 -9.50 5.98 -2.89
N GLU A 19 -10.80 6.22 -2.72
CA GLU A 19 -11.43 6.11 -1.40
C GLU A 19 -11.37 4.68 -0.87
N THR A 20 -11.59 3.69 -1.73
CA THR A 20 -11.52 2.28 -1.34
C THR A 20 -10.11 1.88 -0.93
N MET A 21 -9.12 2.38 -1.63
CA MET A 21 -7.72 2.06 -1.34
C MET A 21 -7.24 2.68 -0.03
N LEU A 22 -7.65 3.92 0.28
CA LEU A 22 -7.06 4.69 1.37
C LEU A 22 -7.92 4.84 2.61
N ALA A 23 -9.24 4.60 2.56
CA ALA A 23 -10.07 4.66 3.75
C ALA A 23 -9.69 3.53 4.72
N ALA A 24 -9.67 3.82 6.02
CA ALA A 24 -9.18 2.88 7.03
C ALA A 24 -9.91 1.53 6.98
N ASP A 25 -11.23 1.53 6.85
CA ASP A 25 -12.02 0.30 6.86
C ASP A 25 -11.75 -0.58 5.64
N THR A 26 -11.76 0.01 4.46
CA THR A 26 -11.55 -0.74 3.22
C THR A 26 -10.09 -1.13 3.04
N TYR A 27 -9.16 -0.30 3.51
CA TYR A 27 -7.73 -0.63 3.52
C TYR A 27 -7.49 -1.97 4.21
N LYS A 28 -8.06 -2.15 5.41
CA LYS A 28 -7.91 -3.42 6.14
C LYS A 28 -8.42 -4.61 5.35
N GLN A 29 -9.51 -4.43 4.61
CA GLN A 29 -10.11 -5.53 3.87
C GLN A 29 -9.24 -6.00 2.72
N TRP A 30 -8.70 -5.09 1.91
CA TRP A 30 -7.90 -5.52 0.76
C TRP A 30 -6.47 -5.87 1.13
N VAL A 31 -5.87 -5.19 2.12
CA VAL A 31 -4.47 -5.46 2.49
C VAL A 31 -4.32 -6.79 3.23
N ASN A 32 -5.33 -7.19 3.98
CA ASN A 32 -5.25 -8.39 4.81
C ASN A 32 -5.25 -9.69 4.01
N VAL A 33 -5.65 -9.69 2.74
CA VAL A 33 -5.58 -10.90 1.91
C VAL A 33 -4.12 -11.31 1.67
N SER A 34 -3.20 -10.37 1.69
CA SER A 34 -1.77 -10.62 1.45
C SER A 34 -0.91 -10.43 2.69
N TRP A 35 -1.26 -9.48 3.53
CA TRP A 35 -0.51 -9.13 4.75
C TRP A 35 -1.47 -9.12 5.94
N PRO A 36 -1.74 -10.29 6.55
CA PRO A 36 -2.72 -10.42 7.63
C PRO A 36 -2.45 -9.50 8.81
N ASN A 37 -3.54 -9.01 9.41
CA ASN A 37 -3.53 -8.12 10.60
C ASN A 37 -2.91 -6.74 10.35
N SER A 38 -2.82 -6.33 9.08
CA SER A 38 -2.25 -5.04 8.73
C SER A 38 -3.27 -3.91 8.77
N TYR A 39 -2.83 -2.75 9.21
CA TYR A 39 -3.61 -1.51 9.19
C TYR A 39 -2.64 -0.32 9.18
N TYR A 40 -3.17 0.88 9.11
CA TYR A 40 -2.32 2.07 9.17
C TYR A 40 -2.80 3.03 10.27
N ILE A 41 -1.87 3.88 10.71
CA ILE A 41 -2.14 4.95 11.66
C ILE A 41 -1.65 6.25 11.03
N GLY A 42 -2.52 7.25 10.94
CA GLY A 42 -2.20 8.54 10.37
C GLY A 42 -3.30 9.04 9.43
N THR A 43 -3.08 10.22 8.88
CA THR A 43 -4.01 10.85 7.94
C THR A 43 -3.34 11.05 6.59
N TRP A 44 -3.99 10.62 5.51
CA TRP A 44 -3.47 10.77 4.16
C TRP A 44 -3.55 12.22 3.72
N LYS A 45 -2.41 12.89 3.68
CA LYS A 45 -2.26 14.27 3.18
C LYS A 45 -0.78 14.53 2.91
N LYS A 46 -0.47 15.58 2.13
CA LYS A 46 0.91 15.91 1.81
C LYS A 46 1.72 16.17 3.08
N ASP A 47 2.94 15.66 3.10
CA ASP A 47 3.93 15.78 4.19
C ASP A 47 3.55 15.06 5.49
N ALA A 48 2.41 14.34 5.53
CA ALA A 48 2.04 13.55 6.69
C ALA A 48 2.86 12.26 6.77
N GLU A 49 3.00 11.75 7.98
CA GLU A 49 3.63 10.46 8.22
C GLU A 49 2.55 9.41 8.47
N ILE A 50 2.70 8.25 7.83
CA ILE A 50 1.79 7.11 7.99
C ILE A 50 2.57 5.94 8.54
N LYS A 51 2.02 5.29 9.56
CA LYS A 51 2.55 4.04 10.11
C LYS A 51 1.78 2.87 9.50
N PHE A 52 2.49 1.97 8.84
CA PHE A 52 1.91 0.73 8.33
C PHE A 52 2.35 -0.39 9.28
N VAL A 53 1.41 -0.91 10.05
CA VAL A 53 1.73 -1.78 11.20
C VAL A 53 0.83 -3.00 11.27
N GLY A 54 1.26 -3.97 12.09
CA GLY A 54 0.46 -5.13 12.47
C GLY A 54 0.05 -5.06 13.93
N ASN A 55 -0.44 -6.18 14.47
CA ASN A 55 -0.98 -6.25 15.82
C ASN A 55 -0.01 -5.84 16.93
N ASP A 56 1.29 -6.05 16.73
CA ASP A 56 2.33 -5.71 17.70
C ASP A 56 2.91 -4.32 17.48
N LEU A 57 2.32 -3.53 16.58
CA LEU A 57 2.77 -2.21 16.16
C LEU A 57 4.12 -2.20 15.41
N SER A 58 4.63 -3.37 15.05
CA SER A 58 5.79 -3.44 14.16
C SER A 58 5.36 -3.22 12.72
N GLY A 59 6.27 -2.68 11.92
CA GLY A 59 6.02 -2.40 10.52
C GLY A 59 6.95 -1.32 10.01
N THR A 60 6.39 -0.30 9.33
CA THR A 60 7.19 0.77 8.72
C THR A 60 6.53 2.12 8.92
N LEU A 61 7.37 3.17 8.90
CA LEU A 61 6.93 4.56 8.93
C LEU A 61 7.28 5.18 7.58
N ALA A 62 6.30 5.78 6.93
CA ALA A 62 6.50 6.43 5.64
C ALA A 62 6.04 7.87 5.69
N LYS A 63 6.68 8.72 4.88
CA LYS A 63 6.27 10.11 4.70
C LYS A 63 5.62 10.25 3.32
N LEU A 64 4.47 10.92 3.28
CA LEU A 64 3.78 11.19 2.02
C LEU A 64 4.42 12.40 1.35
N VAL A 65 5.22 12.14 0.32
CA VAL A 65 5.99 13.18 -0.37
C VAL A 65 5.20 13.87 -1.47
N GLU A 66 4.20 13.19 -2.04
CA GLU A 66 3.24 13.78 -2.97
C GLU A 66 1.84 13.28 -2.67
N TYR A 67 0.86 14.18 -2.83
CA TYR A 67 -0.53 13.84 -2.57
C TYR A 67 -1.43 14.69 -3.47
N ARG A 68 -1.97 14.04 -4.51
CA ARG A 68 -2.93 14.67 -5.43
C ARG A 68 -4.19 13.81 -5.45
N PRO A 69 -5.24 14.22 -4.73
CA PRO A 69 -6.44 13.40 -4.58
C PRO A 69 -6.98 12.88 -5.91
N TYR A 70 -7.30 11.60 -5.92
CA TYR A 70 -7.87 10.86 -7.05
C TYR A 70 -6.92 10.65 -8.23
N GLU A 71 -5.67 11.14 -8.15
CA GLU A 71 -4.72 11.05 -9.25
C GLU A 71 -3.42 10.34 -8.86
N TYR A 72 -2.80 10.73 -7.76
CA TYR A 72 -1.46 10.25 -7.43
C TYR A 72 -1.11 10.42 -5.97
N VAL A 73 -0.49 9.43 -5.38
CA VAL A 73 0.12 9.53 -4.04
C VAL A 73 1.45 8.80 -4.05
N SER A 74 2.45 9.39 -3.39
CA SER A 74 3.78 8.81 -3.28
C SER A 74 4.26 8.89 -1.84
N ALA A 75 4.80 7.79 -1.35
CA ALA A 75 5.34 7.67 0.00
C ALA A 75 6.79 7.23 -0.04
N GLU A 76 7.60 7.74 0.89
CA GLU A 76 8.97 7.32 1.08
C GLU A 76 9.09 6.74 2.50
N HIS A 77 9.61 5.52 2.60
CA HIS A 77 9.79 4.87 3.89
C HIS A 77 11.00 5.48 4.60
N ILE A 78 10.80 5.94 5.83
CA ILE A 78 11.80 6.69 6.60
C ILE A 78 12.26 5.98 7.87
N ALA A 79 11.60 4.90 8.26
CA ALA A 79 12.01 4.09 9.41
C ALA A 79 11.33 2.72 9.36
N VAL A 80 11.95 1.76 10.03
CA VAL A 80 11.30 0.51 10.40
C VAL A 80 10.73 0.72 11.79
N LEU A 81 9.57 0.12 12.08
CA LEU A 81 8.97 0.15 13.41
C LEU A 81 9.13 -1.24 14.04
N ASN A 82 9.78 -1.29 15.19
CA ASN A 82 9.92 -2.52 15.96
C ASN A 82 8.68 -2.75 16.82
N VAL A 83 8.59 -3.90 17.48
CA VAL A 83 7.47 -4.23 18.37
C VAL A 83 7.21 -3.08 19.35
N GLY A 84 5.94 -2.72 19.51
CA GLY A 84 5.54 -1.56 20.29
C GLY A 84 5.59 -0.24 19.54
N GLY A 85 5.90 -0.26 18.25
CA GLY A 85 5.94 0.94 17.41
C GLY A 85 7.20 1.77 17.57
N VAL A 86 8.29 1.18 18.05
CA VAL A 86 9.55 1.89 18.30
C VAL A 86 10.30 2.10 16.99
N PRO A 87 10.57 3.37 16.59
CA PRO A 87 11.28 3.63 15.34
C PRO A 87 12.73 3.14 15.38
N ASP A 88 13.16 2.54 14.28
CA ASP A 88 14.51 2.03 14.07
C ASP A 88 15.04 2.57 12.75
N THR A 89 16.14 3.34 12.82
CA THR A 89 16.81 3.88 11.65
C THR A 89 18.27 3.41 11.57
N GLU A 90 18.71 2.58 12.51
CA GLU A 90 20.12 2.24 12.69
C GLU A 90 20.48 0.79 12.36
N SER A 91 19.53 -0.14 12.48
CA SER A 91 19.84 -1.55 12.19
C SER A 91 20.10 -1.77 10.70
N GLU A 92 20.73 -2.88 10.38
CA GLU A 92 20.99 -3.24 8.98
C GLU A 92 19.68 -3.40 8.19
N VAL A 93 18.66 -3.97 8.82
CA VAL A 93 17.33 -4.08 8.20
C VAL A 93 16.77 -2.70 7.90
N ALA A 94 16.80 -1.79 8.86
CA ALA A 94 16.31 -0.43 8.67
C ALA A 94 17.08 0.31 7.58
N LYS A 95 18.39 0.21 7.57
CA LYS A 95 19.21 0.84 6.55
C LYS A 95 18.93 0.32 5.14
N GLY A 96 18.62 -0.95 5.03
CA GLY A 96 18.23 -1.55 3.74
C GLY A 96 16.83 -1.17 3.29
N TRP A 97 15.95 -0.77 4.20
CA TRP A 97 14.58 -0.40 3.92
C TRP A 97 14.37 1.10 3.69
N ILE A 98 15.03 1.94 4.48
CA ILE A 98 14.88 3.40 4.41
C ILE A 98 15.25 3.90 3.01
N GLY A 99 14.38 4.72 2.42
CA GLY A 99 14.52 5.20 1.06
C GLY A 99 13.70 4.40 0.04
N THR A 100 13.11 3.27 0.45
CA THR A 100 12.14 2.55 -0.38
C THR A 100 10.93 3.45 -0.61
N THR A 101 10.46 3.49 -1.86
CA THR A 101 9.34 4.33 -2.25
C THR A 101 8.16 3.50 -2.71
N GLU A 102 6.95 4.02 -2.50
CA GLU A 102 5.72 3.44 -3.04
C GLU A 102 4.90 4.55 -3.65
N SER A 103 4.42 4.34 -4.88
CA SER A 103 3.53 5.30 -5.51
C SER A 103 2.34 4.60 -6.15
N TYR A 104 1.20 5.28 -6.12
CA TYR A 104 -0.05 4.81 -6.69
C TYR A 104 -0.56 5.86 -7.67
N THR A 105 -0.76 5.46 -8.92
CA THR A 105 -1.26 6.34 -9.98
C THR A 105 -2.62 5.85 -10.46
N PHE A 106 -3.60 6.76 -10.49
CA PHE A 106 -4.99 6.46 -10.84
C PHE A 106 -5.33 7.19 -12.13
N THR A 107 -5.60 6.44 -13.19
CA THR A 107 -5.96 7.02 -14.49
C THR A 107 -7.33 6.50 -14.90
N GLU A 108 -8.33 7.39 -14.93
CA GLU A 108 -9.69 7.02 -15.29
C GLU A 108 -9.99 7.31 -16.75
N ARG A 109 -10.66 6.34 -17.41
CA ARG A 109 -11.19 6.51 -18.78
C ARG A 109 -12.52 5.77 -18.87
N ASN A 110 -13.58 6.51 -19.21
CA ASN A 110 -14.91 5.91 -19.42
C ASN A 110 -15.40 5.05 -18.26
N GLY A 111 -15.18 5.53 -17.03
CA GLY A 111 -15.64 4.84 -15.82
C GLY A 111 -14.76 3.67 -15.37
N VAL A 112 -13.64 3.45 -16.03
CA VAL A 112 -12.67 2.42 -15.66
C VAL A 112 -11.39 3.10 -15.22
N THR A 113 -10.87 2.72 -14.06
CA THR A 113 -9.63 3.27 -13.53
C THR A 113 -8.51 2.26 -13.68
N GLU A 114 -7.42 2.68 -14.31
CA GLU A 114 -6.17 1.93 -14.30
C GLU A 114 -5.38 2.36 -13.07
N LEU A 115 -5.13 1.42 -12.17
CA LEU A 115 -4.33 1.66 -10.98
C LEU A 115 -2.95 1.07 -11.20
N LYS A 116 -1.92 1.90 -11.08
CA LYS A 116 -0.52 1.48 -11.17
C LYS A 116 0.14 1.65 -9.81
N VAL A 117 0.80 0.60 -9.36
CA VAL A 117 1.60 0.62 -8.13
C VAL A 117 3.06 0.46 -8.52
N GLU A 118 3.90 1.38 -8.08
CA GLU A 118 5.35 1.29 -8.27
C GLU A 118 6.05 1.27 -6.93
N ILE A 119 6.97 0.30 -6.76
CA ILE A 119 7.81 0.20 -5.58
C ILE A 119 9.25 0.44 -6.03
N GLY A 120 9.88 1.49 -5.49
CA GLY A 120 11.31 1.72 -5.69
C GLY A 120 12.06 1.01 -4.58
N LEU A 121 12.56 -0.18 -4.87
CA LEU A 121 13.11 -1.08 -3.85
C LEU A 121 14.62 -0.89 -3.72
N LYS A 122 15.07 -0.50 -2.54
CA LYS A 122 16.48 -0.28 -2.25
C LYS A 122 17.22 -1.59 -2.09
N ASN A 123 16.62 -2.55 -1.38
CA ASN A 123 17.20 -3.88 -1.15
C ASN A 123 16.37 -4.94 -1.89
N PRO A 124 16.92 -5.64 -2.88
CA PRO A 124 16.17 -6.64 -3.66
C PRO A 124 15.67 -7.83 -2.84
N GLU A 125 16.14 -8.00 -1.62
CA GLU A 125 15.68 -9.04 -0.70
C GLU A 125 14.16 -9.00 -0.48
N TRP A 126 13.53 -7.83 -0.58
CA TRP A 126 12.10 -7.65 -0.35
C TRP A 126 11.23 -7.93 -1.59
N GLU A 127 11.86 -8.17 -2.74
CA GLU A 127 11.13 -8.30 -4.01
C GLU A 127 10.10 -9.41 -3.99
N GLN A 128 10.46 -10.59 -3.47
CA GLN A 128 9.55 -11.73 -3.47
C GLN A 128 8.30 -11.48 -2.63
N MET A 129 8.46 -10.81 -1.49
CA MET A 129 7.33 -10.45 -0.64
C MET A 129 6.31 -9.59 -1.40
N PHE A 130 6.78 -8.58 -2.12
CA PHE A 130 5.92 -7.71 -2.90
C PHE A 130 5.28 -8.44 -4.07
N ASN A 131 6.04 -9.28 -4.79
CA ASN A 131 5.53 -10.05 -5.92
C ASN A 131 4.48 -11.06 -5.49
N ASP A 132 4.59 -11.62 -4.30
CA ASP A 132 3.60 -12.56 -3.76
C ASP A 132 2.35 -11.84 -3.26
N GLY A 133 2.48 -10.63 -2.74
CA GLY A 133 1.38 -9.93 -2.08
C GLY A 133 0.55 -8.99 -2.95
N TRP A 134 1.18 -8.17 -3.76
CA TRP A 134 0.47 -7.13 -4.50
C TRP A 134 -0.58 -7.65 -5.50
N PRO A 135 -0.33 -8.72 -6.29
CA PRO A 135 -1.36 -9.18 -7.22
C PRO A 135 -2.69 -9.55 -6.53
N ASN A 136 -2.63 -10.30 -5.43
CA ASN A 136 -3.84 -10.67 -4.69
C ASN A 136 -4.50 -9.48 -4.00
N ALA A 137 -3.69 -8.57 -3.45
CA ALA A 137 -4.20 -7.36 -2.82
C ALA A 137 -4.95 -6.49 -3.83
N LEU A 138 -4.44 -6.35 -5.04
CA LEU A 138 -5.09 -5.57 -6.09
C LEU A 138 -6.39 -6.20 -6.55
N VAL A 139 -6.47 -7.52 -6.62
CA VAL A 139 -7.74 -8.21 -6.93
C VAL A 139 -8.78 -7.93 -5.86
N ALA A 140 -8.39 -7.97 -4.58
CA ALA A 140 -9.29 -7.66 -3.47
C ALA A 140 -9.77 -6.20 -3.53
N LEU A 141 -8.86 -5.27 -3.79
CA LEU A 141 -9.19 -3.86 -3.94
C LEU A 141 -10.17 -3.64 -5.09
N LYS A 142 -9.94 -4.29 -6.23
CA LYS A 142 -10.84 -4.23 -7.38
C LYS A 142 -12.24 -4.67 -7.01
N ARG A 143 -12.38 -5.80 -6.34
CA ARG A 143 -13.69 -6.32 -5.93
C ARG A 143 -14.42 -5.34 -5.02
N LEU A 144 -13.73 -4.78 -4.03
CA LEU A 144 -14.33 -3.81 -3.13
C LEU A 144 -14.77 -2.55 -3.86
N ALA A 145 -13.93 -2.01 -4.73
CA ALA A 145 -14.23 -0.79 -5.48
C ALA A 145 -15.40 -0.99 -6.45
N GLU A 146 -15.57 -2.23 -6.96
CA GLU A 146 -16.68 -2.60 -7.86
C GLU A 146 -17.95 -3.00 -7.11
N GLY A 147 -17.96 -2.85 -5.78
CA GLY A 147 -19.15 -3.11 -4.97
C GLY A 147 -19.33 -4.55 -4.51
N GLN A 148 -18.29 -5.38 -4.62
CA GLN A 148 -18.32 -6.76 -4.17
C GLN A 148 -17.72 -6.88 -2.77
N THR A 149 -18.11 -7.95 -2.04
CA THR A 149 -17.51 -8.23 -0.74
C THR A 149 -16.20 -9.01 -0.94
N VAL A 150 -15.29 -8.84 0.01
CA VAL A 150 -14.02 -9.54 0.00
C VAL A 150 -13.85 -10.30 1.31
N ASP A 151 -13.52 -11.59 1.17
CA ASP A 151 -13.13 -12.46 2.25
C ASP A 151 -11.69 -12.89 1.95
N ALA A 152 -10.78 -12.69 2.90
CA ALA A 152 -9.37 -13.02 2.69
C ALA A 152 -9.17 -14.50 2.32
N ASP A 153 -9.93 -15.39 2.93
CA ASP A 153 -9.84 -16.82 2.64
C ASP A 153 -10.36 -17.14 1.22
N ALA A 154 -11.43 -16.47 0.79
CA ALA A 154 -11.98 -16.68 -0.55
C ALA A 154 -11.06 -16.17 -1.65
N VAL A 155 -10.37 -15.05 -1.41
CA VAL A 155 -9.45 -14.46 -2.39
C VAL A 155 -8.18 -15.27 -2.53
N SER A 156 -7.71 -15.88 -1.45
CA SER A 156 -6.48 -16.69 -1.47
C SER A 156 -6.65 -18.08 -2.10
N GLN A 157 -7.88 -18.46 -2.39
CA GLN A 157 -8.18 -19.70 -3.08
C GLN A 157 -8.20 -19.49 -4.60
#